data_f5e16a855fba2bd99281a107822fdbc5
#
_entry.id   f5e16a855fba2bd99281a107822fdbc5
#
_cell.length_a   1.000
_cell.length_b   1.000
_cell.length_c   1.000
_cell.angle_alpha   90.00
_cell.angle_beta   90.00
_cell.angle_gamma   90.00
#
_symmetry.space_group_name_H-M   'P 1'
#
loop_
_entity.id
_entity.type
_entity.pdbx_description
1 polymer ?
#
loop_
_entity_poly.entity_id
_entity_poly.type
_entity_poly.pdbx_seq_one_letter_code
_entity_poly.pdbx_strand_id
1 'polypeptide(L)'
;MGLFWKMKPSHTISNGPVAGTKQFKDRVTILFTCNSTGTEKLHPLFIHKYENPRALKNINKNSLPVNYYWNKKSWMQVSIWNDYLKKLDSRMRVQNRNILLLIDNAPTHALYENTNLTNIVIEHLPPNTTSHLQPCDQGIINSFKVRSKSYLFTVTVSNLTLIFLF
;
A
#
# COMPACT_ATOMS: atom_id res chain seq x y z
N MET A 1 0.08 1.97 -4.45
CA MET A 1 1.02 2.99 -3.90
C MET A 1 2.28 2.33 -3.36
N GLY A 2 3.47 2.88 -3.63
CA GLY A 2 4.74 2.49 -3.00
C GLY A 2 5.08 3.40 -1.81
N LEU A 3 5.49 2.82 -0.68
CA LEU A 3 5.95 3.55 0.50
C LEU A 3 7.39 3.13 0.84
N PHE A 4 8.30 4.11 0.86
CA PHE A 4 9.68 3.92 1.32
C PHE A 4 9.74 4.21 2.82
N TRP A 5 9.67 3.17 3.63
CA TRP A 5 9.50 3.30 5.08
C TRP A 5 10.81 3.58 5.85
N LYS A 6 11.97 3.29 5.25
CA LYS A 6 13.29 3.59 5.84
C LYS A 6 13.98 4.82 5.23
N MET A 7 13.29 5.56 4.35
CA MET A 7 13.91 6.68 3.67
C MET A 7 14.06 7.85 4.63
N LYS A 8 15.30 8.29 4.83
CA LYS A 8 15.59 9.52 5.57
C LYS A 8 14.98 10.73 4.85
N PRO A 9 14.69 11.84 5.56
CA PRO A 9 14.29 13.08 4.91
C PRO A 9 15.29 13.48 3.82
N SER A 10 14.79 14.02 2.72
CA SER A 10 15.62 14.50 1.61
C SER A 10 16.45 15.73 1.98
N HIS A 11 16.01 16.46 3.00
CA HIS A 11 16.70 17.61 3.56
C HIS A 11 17.01 17.35 5.03
N THR A 12 18.23 17.65 5.44
CA THR A 12 18.67 17.56 6.82
C THR A 12 19.27 18.90 7.24
N ILE A 13 19.04 19.30 8.49
CA ILE A 13 19.69 20.46 9.07
C ILE A 13 21.12 20.03 9.40
N SER A 14 22.11 20.59 8.73
CA SER A 14 23.52 20.34 9.03
C SER A 14 24.33 21.62 8.85
N ASN A 15 25.40 21.77 9.62
CA ASN A 15 26.31 22.92 9.56
C ASN A 15 27.33 22.81 8.41
N GLY A 16 27.13 21.89 7.45
CA GLY A 16 28.03 21.69 6.31
C GLY A 16 27.58 20.54 5.41
N PRO A 17 28.30 20.30 4.30
CA PRO A 17 27.97 19.22 3.38
C PRO A 17 28.09 17.86 4.09
N VAL A 18 26.98 17.12 4.14
CA VAL A 18 26.95 15.75 4.67
C VAL A 18 27.31 14.81 3.53
N ALA A 19 28.51 14.20 3.59
CA ALA A 19 28.95 13.23 2.61
C ALA A 19 27.99 12.04 2.53
N GLY A 20 27.52 11.75 1.32
CA GLY A 20 26.92 10.53 0.83
C GLY A 20 26.18 9.61 1.78
N THR A 21 25.06 10.04 2.38
CA THR A 21 24.19 9.09 3.07
C THR A 21 23.46 8.23 2.04
N LYS A 22 23.81 6.95 1.98
CA LYS A 22 23.11 5.98 1.14
C LYS A 22 21.62 5.95 1.50
N GLN A 23 20.78 6.30 0.54
CA GLN A 23 19.32 6.23 0.74
C GLN A 23 18.89 4.77 0.77
N PHE A 24 18.20 4.38 1.84
CA PHE A 24 17.58 3.07 1.92
C PHE A 24 16.35 3.03 1.00
N LYS A 25 16.42 2.20 -0.02
CA LYS A 25 15.33 2.00 -0.99
C LYS A 25 14.37 0.86 -0.60
N ASP A 26 14.37 0.46 0.67
CA ASP A 26 13.41 -0.54 1.15
C ASP A 26 12.00 0.04 1.08
N ARG A 27 11.15 -0.59 0.29
CA ARG A 27 9.76 -0.18 0.08
C ARG A 27 8.80 -1.31 0.43
N VAL A 28 7.58 -0.91 0.70
CA VAL A 28 6.39 -1.77 0.70
C VAL A 28 5.41 -1.21 -0.33
N THR A 29 4.53 -2.06 -0.84
CA THR A 29 3.41 -1.61 -1.68
C THR A 29 2.11 -1.80 -0.92
N ILE A 30 1.27 -0.78 -0.96
CA ILE A 30 -0.05 -0.79 -0.32
C ILE A 30 -1.09 -0.46 -1.40
N LEU A 31 -2.13 -1.29 -1.50
CA LEU A 31 -3.32 -1.02 -2.29
C LEU A 31 -4.45 -0.67 -1.34
N PHE A 32 -5.05 0.49 -1.55
CA PHE A 32 -6.27 0.92 -0.86
C PHE A 32 -7.47 0.70 -1.77
N THR A 33 -8.55 0.24 -1.18
CA THR A 33 -9.84 0.08 -1.86
C THR A 33 -10.93 0.61 -0.96
N CYS A 34 -11.75 1.51 -1.49
CA CYS A 34 -12.90 2.08 -0.80
C CYS A 34 -14.07 2.27 -1.78
N ASN A 35 -15.27 2.41 -1.25
CA ASN A 35 -16.42 2.80 -2.06
C ASN A 35 -16.37 4.30 -2.42
N SER A 36 -17.25 4.74 -3.33
CA SER A 36 -17.28 6.12 -3.83
C SER A 36 -17.53 7.18 -2.74
N THR A 37 -18.25 6.83 -1.68
CA THR A 37 -18.53 7.73 -0.56
C THR A 37 -17.46 7.71 0.53
N GLY A 38 -16.50 6.77 0.47
CA GLY A 38 -15.47 6.57 1.51
C GLY A 38 -15.99 5.99 2.83
N THR A 39 -17.26 5.60 2.89
CA THR A 39 -17.88 5.01 4.10
C THR A 39 -17.44 3.57 4.32
N GLU A 40 -17.23 2.83 3.25
CA GLU A 40 -16.70 1.46 3.30
C GLU A 40 -15.25 1.45 2.81
N LYS A 41 -14.36 0.95 3.66
CA LYS A 41 -12.94 0.79 3.36
C LYS A 41 -12.57 -0.67 3.57
N LEU A 42 -12.01 -1.29 2.54
CA LEU A 42 -11.54 -2.67 2.65
C LEU A 42 -10.19 -2.72 3.37
N HIS A 43 -9.88 -3.89 3.94
CA HIS A 43 -8.53 -4.14 4.47
C HIS A 43 -7.51 -3.87 3.37
N PRO A 44 -6.51 -3.03 3.60
CA PRO A 44 -5.49 -2.75 2.61
C PRO A 44 -4.77 -4.03 2.19
N LEU A 45 -4.41 -4.15 0.92
CA LEU A 45 -3.47 -5.17 0.49
C LEU A 45 -2.06 -4.62 0.73
N PHE A 46 -1.22 -5.43 1.38
CA PHE A 46 0.13 -5.04 1.78
C PHE A 46 1.14 -6.03 1.21
N ILE A 47 2.08 -5.52 0.40
CA ILE A 47 3.12 -6.35 -0.22
C ILE A 47 4.47 -5.99 0.39
N HIS A 48 5.07 -6.96 1.07
CA HIS A 48 6.38 -6.86 1.68
C HIS A 48 7.46 -7.61 0.87
N LYS A 49 8.72 -7.35 1.20
CA LYS A 49 9.86 -8.04 0.59
C LYS A 49 10.02 -9.48 1.08
N TYR A 50 9.65 -9.73 2.33
CA TYR A 50 9.85 -11.02 2.99
C TYR A 50 8.52 -11.66 3.35
N GLU A 51 8.45 -12.97 3.23
CA GLU A 51 7.31 -13.75 3.70
C GLU A 51 7.16 -13.65 5.22
N ASN A 52 8.25 -13.86 5.95
CA ASN A 52 8.29 -13.85 7.40
C ASN A 52 9.31 -12.82 7.90
N PRO A 53 8.96 -11.51 7.90
CA PRO A 53 9.85 -10.50 8.47
C PRO A 53 9.96 -10.67 9.99
N ARG A 54 11.09 -10.26 10.57
CA ARG A 54 11.37 -10.39 12.00
C ARG A 54 10.23 -9.89 12.89
N ALA A 55 9.65 -8.75 12.54
CA ALA A 55 8.57 -8.14 13.31
C ALA A 55 7.26 -8.95 13.30
N LEU A 56 7.07 -9.85 12.34
CA LEU A 56 5.88 -10.69 12.22
C LEU A 56 6.18 -12.17 12.52
N LYS A 57 7.35 -12.45 13.13
CA LYS A 57 7.69 -13.80 13.57
C LYS A 57 6.65 -14.24 14.62
N ASN A 58 6.10 -15.44 14.44
CA ASN A 58 5.07 -16.02 15.30
C ASN A 58 3.70 -15.30 15.30
N ILE A 59 3.48 -14.36 14.40
CA ILE A 59 2.16 -13.72 14.22
C ILE A 59 1.43 -14.42 13.07
N ASN A 60 0.19 -14.83 13.33
CA ASN A 60 -0.70 -15.31 12.28
C ASN A 60 -1.03 -14.16 11.33
N LYS A 61 -0.61 -14.27 10.07
CA LYS A 61 -0.81 -13.22 9.07
C LYS A 61 -2.29 -12.97 8.76
N ASN A 62 -3.15 -13.97 8.95
CA ASN A 62 -4.59 -13.81 8.75
C ASN A 62 -5.26 -12.96 9.84
N SER A 63 -4.59 -12.76 10.99
CA SER A 63 -5.08 -11.86 12.05
C SER A 63 -4.64 -10.41 11.85
N LEU A 64 -3.82 -10.12 10.86
CA LEU A 64 -3.40 -8.75 10.57
C LEU A 64 -4.56 -7.94 9.97
N PRO A 65 -4.62 -6.63 10.26
CA PRO A 65 -5.63 -5.75 9.66
C PRO A 65 -5.30 -5.40 8.20
N VAL A 66 -4.61 -6.29 7.50
CA VAL A 66 -4.20 -6.14 6.09
C VAL A 66 -4.20 -7.51 5.39
N ASN A 67 -4.43 -7.52 4.08
CA ASN A 67 -4.19 -8.69 3.25
C ASN A 67 -2.70 -8.77 2.94
N TYR A 68 -1.98 -9.65 3.64
CA TYR A 68 -0.52 -9.73 3.56
C TYR A 68 -0.06 -10.58 2.38
N TYR A 69 0.77 -9.98 1.53
CA TYR A 69 1.47 -10.65 0.43
C TYR A 69 2.97 -10.34 0.49
N TRP A 70 3.76 -11.08 -0.26
CA TRP A 70 5.19 -10.84 -0.35
C TRP A 70 5.76 -11.18 -1.72
N ASN A 71 6.81 -10.47 -2.12
CA ASN A 71 7.73 -10.84 -3.19
C ASN A 71 9.02 -10.05 -3.06
N LYS A 72 10.11 -10.53 -3.70
CA LYS A 72 11.46 -9.95 -3.57
C LYS A 72 11.54 -8.45 -3.86
N LYS A 73 10.68 -7.92 -4.72
CA LYS A 73 10.65 -6.49 -5.11
C LYS A 73 9.64 -5.67 -4.33
N SER A 74 8.77 -6.28 -3.54
CA SER A 74 7.62 -5.64 -2.88
C SER A 74 6.73 -4.87 -3.87
N TRP A 75 6.53 -5.39 -5.06
CA TRP A 75 5.75 -4.74 -6.12
C TRP A 75 4.46 -5.50 -6.36
N MET A 76 3.43 -4.79 -6.85
CA MET A 76 2.25 -5.45 -7.39
C MET A 76 2.66 -6.34 -8.56
N GLN A 77 2.07 -7.53 -8.61
CA GLN A 77 2.22 -8.51 -9.69
C GLN A 77 0.85 -8.97 -10.12
N VAL A 78 0.73 -9.38 -11.39
CA VAL A 78 -0.52 -9.90 -11.96
C VAL A 78 -1.09 -11.06 -11.12
N SER A 79 -0.23 -11.93 -10.58
CA SER A 79 -0.65 -13.03 -9.71
C SER A 79 -1.30 -12.56 -8.41
N ILE A 80 -0.70 -11.59 -7.73
CA ILE A 80 -1.24 -11.01 -6.50
C ILE A 80 -2.54 -10.27 -6.78
N TRP A 81 -2.60 -9.53 -7.89
CA TRP A 81 -3.79 -8.83 -8.33
C TRP A 81 -4.96 -9.79 -8.57
N ASN A 82 -4.75 -10.86 -9.34
CA ASN A 82 -5.79 -11.84 -9.63
C ASN A 82 -6.26 -12.60 -8.39
N ASP A 83 -5.35 -12.95 -7.47
CA ASP A 83 -5.72 -13.58 -6.21
C ASP A 83 -6.57 -12.63 -5.33
N TYR A 84 -6.18 -11.35 -5.26
CA TYR A 84 -6.95 -10.33 -4.57
C TYR A 84 -8.36 -10.18 -5.15
N LEU A 85 -8.50 -10.12 -6.48
CA LEU A 85 -9.80 -9.99 -7.14
C LEU A 85 -10.70 -11.20 -6.90
N LYS A 86 -10.15 -12.42 -6.95
CA LYS A 86 -10.92 -13.64 -6.66
C LYS A 86 -11.46 -13.65 -5.22
N LYS A 87 -10.65 -13.21 -4.26
CA LYS A 87 -11.07 -13.08 -2.86
C LYS A 87 -12.14 -12.00 -2.69
N LEU A 88 -11.98 -10.88 -3.38
CA LEU A 88 -12.96 -9.80 -3.36
C LEU A 88 -14.28 -10.22 -4.01
N ASP A 89 -14.24 -10.88 -5.16
CA ASP A 89 -15.42 -11.41 -5.84
C ASP A 89 -16.18 -12.39 -4.96
N SER A 90 -15.49 -13.33 -4.33
CA SER A 90 -16.07 -14.28 -3.39
C SER A 90 -16.75 -13.56 -2.22
N ARG A 91 -16.12 -12.50 -1.68
CA ARG A 91 -16.70 -11.68 -0.61
C ARG A 91 -17.97 -10.96 -1.09
N MET A 92 -17.95 -10.38 -2.28
CA MET A 92 -19.12 -9.70 -2.85
C MET A 92 -20.26 -10.68 -3.09
N ARG A 93 -19.95 -11.89 -3.55
CA ARG A 93 -20.92 -12.96 -3.74
C ARG A 93 -21.60 -13.36 -2.42
N VAL A 94 -20.82 -13.57 -1.36
CA VAL A 94 -21.38 -13.89 -0.02
C VAL A 94 -22.28 -12.78 0.50
N GLN A 95 -21.97 -11.52 0.18
CA GLN A 95 -22.78 -10.35 0.54
C GLN A 95 -23.96 -10.10 -0.41
N ASN A 96 -24.13 -10.91 -1.44
CA ASN A 96 -25.09 -10.71 -2.52
C ASN A 96 -25.01 -9.30 -3.15
N ARG A 97 -23.80 -8.83 -3.39
CA ARG A 97 -23.50 -7.49 -3.94
C ARG A 97 -22.78 -7.60 -5.27
N ASN A 98 -23.15 -6.73 -6.20
CA ASN A 98 -22.39 -6.50 -7.43
C ASN A 98 -21.71 -5.14 -7.34
N ILE A 99 -20.46 -5.05 -7.75
CA ILE A 99 -19.68 -3.83 -7.72
C ILE A 99 -19.04 -3.52 -9.08
N LEU A 100 -18.93 -2.24 -9.38
CA LEU A 100 -18.08 -1.69 -10.42
C LEU A 100 -16.76 -1.26 -9.78
N LEU A 101 -15.65 -1.87 -10.18
CA LEU A 101 -14.32 -1.57 -9.67
C LEU A 101 -13.58 -0.69 -10.68
N LEU A 102 -13.35 0.57 -10.32
CA LEU A 102 -12.57 1.51 -11.12
C LEU A 102 -11.08 1.36 -10.78
N ILE A 103 -10.25 1.15 -11.78
CA ILE A 103 -8.81 0.95 -11.61
C ILE A 103 -8.01 1.79 -12.61
N ASP A 104 -6.74 2.01 -12.30
CA ASP A 104 -5.81 2.61 -13.25
C ASP A 104 -5.37 1.61 -14.34
N ASN A 105 -4.75 2.13 -15.39
CA ASN A 105 -4.29 1.36 -16.56
C ASN A 105 -2.90 0.71 -16.34
N ALA A 106 -2.52 0.37 -15.11
CA ALA A 106 -1.24 -0.26 -14.86
C ALA A 106 -1.20 -1.69 -15.45
N PRO A 107 -0.13 -2.07 -16.16
CA PRO A 107 -0.02 -3.42 -16.75
C PRO A 107 -0.13 -4.56 -15.72
N THR A 108 0.15 -4.28 -14.46
CA THR A 108 0.03 -5.24 -13.35
C THR A 108 -1.42 -5.54 -12.96
N HIS A 109 -2.39 -4.77 -13.47
CA HIS A 109 -3.82 -4.96 -13.25
C HIS A 109 -4.49 -5.82 -14.33
N ALA A 110 -3.70 -6.47 -15.18
CA ALA A 110 -4.22 -7.42 -16.16
C ALA A 110 -4.87 -8.64 -15.48
N LEU A 111 -5.94 -9.12 -16.10
CA LEU A 111 -6.59 -10.37 -15.71
C LEU A 111 -5.92 -11.55 -16.42
N TYR A 112 -5.89 -12.70 -15.76
CA TYR A 112 -5.62 -13.96 -16.46
C TYR A 112 -6.83 -14.36 -17.31
N GLU A 113 -6.59 -14.97 -18.44
CA GLU A 113 -7.63 -15.42 -19.39
C GLU A 113 -8.72 -16.28 -18.72
N ASN A 114 -8.35 -17.05 -17.71
CA ASN A 114 -9.26 -17.93 -16.96
C ASN A 114 -9.83 -17.30 -15.68
N THR A 115 -9.68 -15.97 -15.48
CA THR A 115 -10.25 -15.31 -14.30
C THR A 115 -11.69 -14.96 -14.57
N ASN A 116 -12.61 -15.74 -14.01
CA ASN A 116 -14.03 -15.47 -14.09
C ASN A 116 -14.48 -14.75 -12.80
N LEU A 117 -14.89 -13.50 -12.95
CA LEU A 117 -15.48 -12.67 -11.89
C LEU A 117 -16.98 -12.59 -12.12
N THR A 118 -17.77 -12.91 -11.12
CA THR A 118 -19.24 -12.96 -11.22
C THR A 118 -19.92 -11.74 -10.62
N ASN A 119 -19.30 -11.14 -9.62
CA ASN A 119 -19.84 -10.03 -8.84
C ASN A 119 -19.04 -8.73 -8.96
N ILE A 120 -17.98 -8.75 -9.78
CA ILE A 120 -17.14 -7.57 -10.04
C ILE A 120 -17.08 -7.30 -11.53
N VAL A 121 -17.45 -6.09 -11.91
CA VAL A 121 -17.15 -5.53 -13.24
C VAL A 121 -15.96 -4.60 -13.08
N ILE A 122 -14.95 -4.73 -13.91
CA ILE A 122 -13.76 -3.90 -13.90
C ILE A 122 -13.85 -2.87 -15.02
N GLU A 123 -13.62 -1.60 -14.66
CA GLU A 123 -13.54 -0.49 -15.61
C GLU A 123 -12.21 0.22 -15.43
N HIS A 124 -11.49 0.38 -16.53
CA HIS A 124 -10.20 1.07 -16.54
C HIS A 124 -10.39 2.58 -16.75
N LEU A 125 -9.74 3.36 -15.90
CA LEU A 125 -9.71 4.82 -16.08
C LEU A 125 -8.96 5.17 -17.38
N PRO A 126 -9.37 6.23 -18.09
CA PRO A 126 -8.66 6.66 -19.28
C PRO A 126 -7.18 6.95 -18.99
N PRO A 127 -6.29 6.75 -19.97
CA PRO A 127 -4.87 7.07 -19.79
C PRO A 127 -4.65 8.51 -19.35
N ASN A 128 -3.67 8.74 -18.47
CA ASN A 128 -3.27 10.05 -17.94
C ASN A 128 -4.32 10.78 -17.11
N THR A 129 -5.40 10.13 -16.68
CA THR A 129 -6.45 10.74 -15.85
C THR A 129 -6.36 10.36 -14.37
N THR A 130 -5.46 9.46 -14.00
CA THR A 130 -5.32 8.89 -12.64
C THR A 130 -5.21 9.97 -11.57
N SER A 131 -4.39 11.01 -11.80
CA SER A 131 -4.20 12.12 -10.85
C SER A 131 -5.45 12.98 -10.65
N HIS A 132 -6.39 12.97 -11.61
CA HIS A 132 -7.60 13.80 -11.60
C HIS A 132 -8.85 13.00 -11.23
N LEU A 133 -8.92 11.71 -11.58
CA LEU A 133 -10.13 10.92 -11.44
C LEU A 133 -10.03 9.83 -10.35
N GLN A 134 -8.81 9.42 -9.96
CA GLN A 134 -8.65 8.38 -8.94
C GLN A 134 -8.70 8.98 -7.53
N PRO A 135 -9.77 8.77 -6.74
CA PRO A 135 -9.93 9.41 -5.43
C PRO A 135 -8.80 9.11 -4.46
N CYS A 136 -8.21 7.91 -4.55
CA CYS A 136 -7.10 7.52 -3.69
C CYS A 136 -5.85 8.38 -3.95
N ASP A 137 -5.58 8.78 -5.20
CA ASP A 137 -4.42 9.60 -5.55
C ASP A 137 -4.65 11.09 -5.25
N GLN A 138 -5.89 11.56 -5.23
CA GLN A 138 -6.24 12.97 -4.98
C GLN A 138 -5.99 13.44 -3.52
N GLY A 139 -5.83 12.56 -2.56
CA GLY A 139 -5.60 12.97 -1.17
C GLY A 139 -5.36 11.85 -0.19
N ILE A 140 -6.02 10.70 -0.35
CA ILE A 140 -5.95 9.58 0.61
C ILE A 140 -4.51 9.08 0.74
N ILE A 141 -3.83 8.85 -0.38
CA ILE A 141 -2.45 8.35 -0.42
C ILE A 141 -1.49 9.36 0.18
N ASN A 142 -1.64 10.64 -0.12
CA ASN A 142 -0.77 11.69 0.43
C ASN A 142 -0.97 11.84 1.94
N SER A 143 -2.20 11.90 2.40
CA SER A 143 -2.55 11.95 3.82
C SER A 143 -1.99 10.75 4.58
N PHE A 144 -2.12 9.54 4.02
CA PHE A 144 -1.53 8.34 4.61
C PHE A 144 0.00 8.42 4.69
N LYS A 145 0.68 8.87 3.63
CA LYS A 145 2.14 9.03 3.61
C LYS A 145 2.63 9.99 4.68
N VAL A 146 1.96 11.13 4.83
CA VAL A 146 2.30 12.14 5.84
C VAL A 146 2.14 11.56 7.24
N ARG A 147 0.99 10.98 7.54
CA ARG A 147 0.71 10.37 8.86
C ARG A 147 1.66 9.22 9.19
N SER A 148 1.94 8.35 8.21
CA SER A 148 2.87 7.23 8.40
C SER A 148 4.28 7.71 8.71
N LYS A 149 4.76 8.75 8.03
CA LYS A 149 6.08 9.35 8.30
C LYS A 149 6.12 10.01 9.68
N SER A 150 5.08 10.77 10.05
CA SER A 150 4.97 11.38 11.37
C SER A 150 4.98 10.32 12.47
N TYR A 151 4.20 9.26 12.34
CA TYR A 151 4.18 8.16 13.31
C TYR A 151 5.54 7.48 13.45
N LEU A 152 6.21 7.15 12.33
CA LEU A 152 7.55 6.56 12.34
C LEU A 152 8.57 7.48 13.01
N PHE A 153 8.48 8.79 12.79
CA PHE A 153 9.33 9.78 13.44
C PHE A 153 9.08 9.80 14.95
N THR A 154 7.82 9.87 15.37
CA THR A 154 7.44 9.87 16.80
C THR A 154 7.93 8.61 17.52
N VAL A 155 7.71 7.42 16.93
CA VAL A 155 8.19 6.15 17.52
C VAL A 155 9.71 6.12 17.60
N THR A 156 10.42 6.65 16.60
CA THR A 156 11.88 6.73 16.62
C THR A 156 12.37 7.67 17.71
N VAL A 157 11.73 8.82 17.86
CA VAL A 157 12.09 9.82 18.88
C VAL A 157 11.77 9.33 20.29
N SER A 158 10.64 8.66 20.51
CA SER A 158 10.26 8.12 21.82
C SER A 158 11.18 6.99 22.30
N ASN A 159 11.85 6.29 21.38
CA ASN A 159 12.86 5.27 21.71
C ASN A 159 14.28 5.84 21.84
N LEU A 160 14.48 7.12 21.56
CA LEU A 160 15.73 7.84 21.81
C LEU A 160 15.58 8.58 23.16
N THR A 161 16.38 8.22 24.15
CA THR A 161 16.55 9.05 25.33
C THR A 161 17.19 10.35 24.88
N LEU A 162 16.37 11.42 24.75
CA LEU A 162 16.86 12.75 24.40
C LEU A 162 17.61 13.29 25.62
N ILE A 163 18.94 13.20 25.60
CA ILE A 163 19.80 13.91 26.53
C ILE A 163 20.00 15.30 25.94
N PHE A 164 19.29 16.30 26.46
CA PHE A 164 19.60 17.69 26.16
C PHE A 164 20.80 18.09 27.03
N LEU A 165 21.94 18.33 26.41
CA LEU A 165 23.04 19.08 27.00
C LEU A 165 22.74 20.56 26.80
N PHE A 166 22.44 21.25 27.88
CA PHE A 166 22.36 22.72 27.93
C PHE A 166 23.75 23.34 27.98
#